data_9f4bf14dcf9212ae9331072158b4dc8b
#
_entry.id   9f4bf14dcf9212ae9331072158b4dc8b
#
_cell.length_a   1.000
_cell.length_b   1.000
_cell.length_c   1.000
_cell.angle_alpha   90.00
_cell.angle_beta   90.00
_cell.angle_gamma   90.00
#
_symmetry.space_group_name_H-M   'P 1'
#
loop_
_entity.id
_entity.type
_entity.pdbx_description
1 polymer ?
#
loop_
_entity_poly.entity_id
_entity_poly.type
_entity_poly.pdbx_seq_one_letter_code
_entity_poly.pdbx_strand_id
1 'polypeptide(L)'
;RFYTAGEYDISMLGNYPGYPNQVMELGRSCVDAAYRGRPTMQLLWGAIAQFVFHHDIALMFGCASLHGVDPKDLALPLSYLHHFHRAPEELCPRALPDMRVDMNFMAAEDIDRKAALVALPPLIKGYLRIGALVGDGAVVDHQFNTTDVCIVVKTDQVSDKYYRHYGRDAPEEWAARQGAQEGSAGDREPGV
;
A
#
# COMPACT_ATOMS: atom_id res chain seq x y z
N ARG A 1 14.03 -4.33 13.11
CA ARG A 1 13.94 -2.98 12.52
C ARG A 1 13.42 -3.15 11.11
N PHE A 2 12.38 -2.41 10.73
CA PHE A 2 11.84 -2.40 9.36
C PHE A 2 12.82 -1.71 8.41
N TYR A 3 12.92 -2.20 7.18
CA TYR A 3 13.79 -1.62 6.14
C TYR A 3 13.32 -0.21 5.74
N THR A 4 12.01 -0.05 5.55
CA THR A 4 11.36 1.24 5.23
C THR A 4 11.73 2.35 6.22
N ALA A 5 12.07 2.02 7.48
CA ALA A 5 12.51 3.00 8.47
C ALA A 5 13.87 3.66 8.16
N GLY A 6 14.58 3.19 7.13
CA GLY A 6 15.77 3.85 6.61
C GLY A 6 15.46 5.05 5.71
N GLU A 7 14.24 5.15 5.21
CA GLU A 7 13.79 6.16 4.24
C GLU A 7 12.60 6.98 4.76
N TYR A 8 11.78 6.38 5.62
CA TYR A 8 10.54 6.97 6.12
C TYR A 8 10.47 6.91 7.65
N ASP A 9 9.97 7.98 8.25
CA ASP A 9 9.44 7.91 9.61
C ASP A 9 8.13 7.12 9.56
N ILE A 10 8.14 5.96 10.20
CA ILE A 10 7.02 5.03 10.33
C ILE A 10 6.55 4.91 11.78
N SER A 11 6.93 5.85 12.65
CA SER A 11 6.64 5.82 14.09
C SER A 11 5.14 5.77 14.39
N MET A 12 4.31 6.42 13.53
CA MET A 12 2.85 6.42 13.67
C MET A 12 2.24 5.01 13.58
N LEU A 13 2.87 4.10 12.84
CA LEU A 13 2.40 2.71 12.72
C LEU A 13 2.50 1.96 14.07
N GLY A 14 3.36 2.43 14.99
CA GLY A 14 3.46 1.89 16.35
C GLY A 14 2.19 2.05 17.17
N ASN A 15 1.31 2.98 16.79
CA ASN A 15 0.01 3.20 17.43
C ASN A 15 -1.13 2.40 16.77
N TYR A 16 -0.84 1.67 15.69
CA TYR A 16 -1.86 0.88 14.99
C TYR A 16 -2.29 -0.31 15.86
N PRO A 17 -3.60 -0.59 15.97
CA PRO A 17 -4.09 -1.74 16.72
C PRO A 17 -3.41 -3.04 16.24
N GLY A 18 -2.91 -3.84 17.18
CA GLY A 18 -2.20 -5.10 16.87
C GLY A 18 -0.70 -4.97 16.57
N TYR A 19 -0.12 -3.74 16.62
CA TYR A 19 1.33 -3.57 16.50
C TYR A 19 2.07 -4.24 17.68
N PRO A 20 3.23 -4.89 17.47
CA PRO A 20 3.88 -5.12 16.17
C PRO A 20 3.42 -6.40 15.46
N ASN A 21 2.64 -7.27 16.10
CA ASN A 21 2.40 -8.65 15.65
C ASN A 21 1.48 -8.73 14.42
N GLN A 22 0.64 -7.71 14.19
CA GLN A 22 -0.29 -7.65 13.07
C GLN A 22 0.11 -6.62 11.99
N VAL A 23 1.37 -6.18 12.01
CA VAL A 23 1.92 -5.23 11.04
C VAL A 23 3.03 -5.91 10.25
N MET A 24 2.93 -5.91 8.92
CA MET A 24 3.87 -6.57 8.03
C MET A 24 4.50 -5.59 7.05
N GLU A 25 5.81 -5.61 6.92
CA GLU A 25 6.52 -4.92 5.86
C GLU A 25 6.60 -5.78 4.61
N LEU A 26 6.15 -5.23 3.49
CA LEU A 26 6.34 -5.78 2.15
C LEU A 26 7.56 -5.10 1.52
N GLY A 27 8.64 -5.83 1.39
CA GLY A 27 9.88 -5.27 0.86
C GLY A 27 10.72 -6.30 0.13
N ARG A 28 11.74 -5.82 -0.59
CA ARG A 28 12.76 -6.62 -1.28
C ARG A 28 12.20 -7.69 -2.23
N SER A 29 11.01 -7.43 -2.77
CA SER A 29 10.38 -8.31 -3.75
C SER A 29 11.07 -8.15 -5.10
N CYS A 30 11.66 -9.21 -5.61
CA CYS A 30 12.25 -9.24 -6.94
C CYS A 30 11.85 -10.52 -7.68
N VAL A 31 11.74 -10.40 -9.00
CA VAL A 31 11.41 -11.52 -9.88
C VAL A 31 12.48 -11.58 -10.97
N ASP A 32 13.06 -12.76 -11.17
CA ASP A 32 13.98 -12.99 -12.28
C ASP A 32 13.35 -12.60 -13.61
N ALA A 33 14.16 -12.04 -14.52
CA ALA A 33 13.67 -11.52 -15.80
C ALA A 33 12.90 -12.55 -16.63
N ALA A 34 13.32 -13.82 -16.58
CA ALA A 34 12.68 -14.92 -17.29
C ALA A 34 11.27 -15.25 -16.78
N TYR A 35 10.94 -14.84 -15.54
CA TYR A 35 9.68 -15.12 -14.86
C TYR A 35 8.80 -13.89 -14.66
N ARG A 36 9.17 -12.72 -15.23
CA ARG A 36 8.40 -11.47 -15.12
C ARG A 36 7.14 -11.51 -15.98
N GLY A 37 6.11 -12.22 -15.53
CA GLY A 37 4.83 -12.34 -16.19
C GLY A 37 3.64 -12.29 -15.25
N ARG A 38 2.43 -12.19 -15.81
CA ARG A 38 1.19 -12.17 -15.02
C ARG A 38 1.04 -13.36 -14.07
N PRO A 39 1.36 -14.61 -14.46
CA PRO A 39 1.23 -15.75 -13.54
C PRO A 39 2.08 -15.62 -12.29
N THR A 40 3.33 -15.17 -12.42
CA THR A 40 4.24 -14.99 -11.27
C THR A 40 3.73 -13.94 -10.30
N MET A 41 3.23 -12.81 -10.82
CA MET A 41 2.63 -11.78 -9.97
C MET A 41 1.40 -12.31 -9.23
N GLN A 42 0.57 -13.11 -9.89
CA GLN A 42 -0.61 -13.72 -9.24
C GLN A 42 -0.21 -14.71 -8.14
N LEU A 43 0.82 -15.53 -8.37
CA LEU A 43 1.34 -16.45 -7.36
C LEU A 43 1.89 -15.71 -6.14
N LEU A 44 2.67 -14.63 -6.35
CA LEU A 44 3.21 -13.82 -5.26
C LEU A 44 2.08 -13.18 -4.44
N TRP A 45 1.09 -12.57 -5.09
CA TRP A 45 -0.06 -11.98 -4.41
C TRP A 45 -0.89 -13.03 -3.67
N GLY A 46 -1.06 -14.23 -4.23
CA GLY A 46 -1.72 -15.34 -3.57
C GLY A 46 -0.99 -15.78 -2.31
N ALA A 47 0.34 -15.90 -2.37
CA ALA A 47 1.16 -16.25 -1.22
C ALA A 47 1.13 -15.17 -0.12
N ILE A 48 1.19 -13.89 -0.51
CA ILE A 48 1.04 -12.76 0.44
C ILE A 48 -0.33 -12.82 1.12
N ALA A 49 -1.40 -13.04 0.36
CA ALA A 49 -2.74 -13.13 0.91
C ALA A 49 -2.86 -14.29 1.93
N GLN A 50 -2.34 -15.48 1.61
CA GLN A 50 -2.32 -16.61 2.54
C GLN A 50 -1.54 -16.30 3.81
N PHE A 51 -0.38 -15.64 3.69
CA PHE A 51 0.42 -15.23 4.84
C PHE A 51 -0.33 -14.23 5.73
N VAL A 52 -0.94 -13.21 5.12
CA VAL A 52 -1.75 -12.19 5.79
C VAL A 52 -2.87 -12.84 6.61
N PHE A 53 -3.58 -13.81 6.03
CA PHE A 53 -4.65 -14.54 6.73
C PHE A 53 -4.12 -15.42 7.87
N HIS A 54 -3.09 -16.21 7.58
CA HIS A 54 -2.56 -17.15 8.57
C HIS A 54 -2.02 -16.45 9.82
N HIS A 55 -1.51 -15.23 9.66
CA HIS A 55 -0.89 -14.44 10.74
C HIS A 55 -1.75 -13.29 11.24
N ASP A 56 -3.02 -13.18 10.83
CA ASP A 56 -3.94 -12.11 11.22
C ASP A 56 -3.34 -10.70 11.00
N ILE A 57 -2.61 -10.51 9.88
CA ILE A 57 -1.99 -9.22 9.56
C ILE A 57 -3.07 -8.18 9.27
N ALA A 58 -3.10 -7.11 10.05
CA ALA A 58 -4.07 -6.03 9.94
C ALA A 58 -3.59 -4.86 9.07
N LEU A 59 -2.27 -4.69 8.97
CA LEU A 59 -1.64 -3.60 8.21
C LEU A 59 -0.43 -4.10 7.45
N MET A 60 -0.36 -3.78 6.16
CA MET A 60 0.83 -3.97 5.33
C MET A 60 1.39 -2.60 4.94
N PHE A 61 2.70 -2.47 4.85
CA PHE A 61 3.35 -1.27 4.34
C PHE A 61 4.69 -1.60 3.68
N GLY A 62 5.27 -0.64 2.96
CA GLY A 62 6.58 -0.79 2.34
C GLY A 62 6.80 0.17 1.19
N CYS A 63 8.03 0.27 0.71
CA CYS A 63 8.39 1.12 -0.41
C CYS A 63 8.00 0.47 -1.74
N ALA A 64 7.49 1.29 -2.66
CA ALA A 64 7.21 0.91 -4.04
C ALA A 64 7.80 1.98 -4.98
N SER A 65 8.45 1.53 -6.05
CA SER A 65 9.31 2.34 -6.87
C SER A 65 8.64 2.79 -8.17
N LEU A 66 8.81 4.06 -8.51
CA LEU A 66 8.68 4.62 -9.85
C LEU A 66 10.06 4.60 -10.51
N HIS A 67 10.12 4.37 -11.82
CA HIS A 67 11.39 4.41 -12.55
C HIS A 67 11.82 5.85 -12.82
N GLY A 68 13.08 6.17 -12.51
CA GLY A 68 13.69 7.47 -12.71
C GLY A 68 14.03 8.16 -11.40
N VAL A 69 15.00 9.10 -11.47
CA VAL A 69 15.55 9.83 -10.32
C VAL A 69 15.30 11.34 -10.40
N ASP A 70 14.71 11.83 -11.49
CA ASP A 70 14.27 13.22 -11.56
C ASP A 70 12.79 13.30 -11.17
N PRO A 71 12.46 13.87 -10.00
CA PRO A 71 11.07 13.98 -9.57
C PRO A 71 10.20 14.85 -10.48
N LYS A 72 10.80 15.74 -11.29
CA LYS A 72 10.04 16.57 -12.24
C LYS A 72 9.53 15.75 -13.42
N ASP A 73 10.25 14.73 -13.86
CA ASP A 73 9.79 13.79 -14.88
C ASP A 73 8.66 12.91 -14.35
N LEU A 74 8.56 12.79 -13.02
CA LEU A 74 7.53 12.04 -12.30
C LEU A 74 6.44 12.95 -11.72
N ALA A 75 6.38 14.23 -12.10
CA ALA A 75 5.46 15.22 -11.54
C ALA A 75 3.99 14.76 -11.58
N LEU A 76 3.54 14.22 -12.71
CA LEU A 76 2.16 13.76 -12.88
C LEU A 76 1.80 12.57 -11.96
N PRO A 77 2.52 11.43 -11.97
CA PRO A 77 2.20 10.31 -11.09
C PRO A 77 2.40 10.65 -9.61
N LEU A 78 3.42 11.42 -9.22
CA LEU A 78 3.64 11.82 -7.83
C LEU A 78 2.52 12.72 -7.31
N SER A 79 2.13 13.75 -8.07
CA SER A 79 1.01 14.63 -7.69
C SER A 79 -0.32 13.87 -7.62
N TYR A 80 -0.55 12.93 -8.53
CA TYR A 80 -1.72 12.06 -8.50
C TYR A 80 -1.80 11.24 -7.20
N LEU A 81 -0.69 10.62 -6.80
CA LEU A 81 -0.62 9.86 -5.55
C LEU A 81 -0.84 10.79 -4.34
N HIS A 82 -0.21 11.95 -4.33
CA HIS A 82 -0.34 12.94 -3.26
C HIS A 82 -1.78 13.41 -3.06
N HIS A 83 -2.48 13.79 -4.13
CA HIS A 83 -3.81 14.39 -4.01
C HIS A 83 -4.94 13.38 -3.82
N PHE A 84 -4.81 12.17 -4.39
CA PHE A 84 -5.94 11.23 -4.45
C PHE A 84 -5.75 9.95 -3.65
N HIS A 85 -4.53 9.69 -3.15
CA HIS A 85 -4.22 8.45 -2.46
C HIS A 85 -3.42 8.65 -1.17
N ARG A 86 -3.25 9.88 -0.70
CA ARG A 86 -2.51 10.15 0.54
C ARG A 86 -3.19 9.48 1.72
N ALA A 87 -2.37 8.85 2.58
CA ALA A 87 -2.83 8.27 3.83
C ALA A 87 -3.32 9.36 4.80
N PRO A 88 -4.34 9.09 5.63
CA PRO A 88 -4.72 9.98 6.72
C PRO A 88 -3.57 10.09 7.73
N GLU A 89 -3.54 11.20 8.46
CA GLU A 89 -2.41 11.61 9.29
C GLU A 89 -1.92 10.52 10.26
N GLU A 90 -2.86 9.79 10.85
CA GLU A 90 -2.60 8.71 11.81
C GLU A 90 -1.95 7.46 11.20
N LEU A 91 -1.94 7.35 9.86
CA LEU A 91 -1.36 6.23 9.10
C LEU A 91 -0.39 6.69 8.01
N CYS A 92 0.06 7.94 8.04
CA CYS A 92 0.85 8.53 6.98
C CYS A 92 2.36 8.46 7.27
N PRO A 93 3.10 7.45 6.75
CA PRO A 93 4.55 7.47 6.78
C PRO A 93 5.08 8.74 6.10
N ARG A 94 6.14 9.32 6.64
CA ARG A 94 6.74 10.54 6.09
C ARG A 94 8.17 10.28 5.67
N ALA A 95 8.52 10.66 4.46
CA ALA A 95 9.91 10.60 4.02
C ALA A 95 10.81 11.39 5.01
N LEU A 96 11.96 10.82 5.34
CA LEU A 96 12.91 11.44 6.25
C LEU A 96 13.34 12.81 5.71
N PRO A 97 13.50 13.83 6.56
CA PRO A 97 13.67 15.22 6.14
C PRO A 97 14.82 15.45 5.15
N ASP A 98 15.94 14.74 5.32
CA ASP A 98 17.15 14.80 4.50
C ASP A 98 17.07 14.01 3.18
N MET A 99 16.06 13.17 3.02
CA MET A 99 15.83 12.37 1.82
C MET A 99 14.54 12.77 1.08
N ARG A 100 13.72 13.61 1.70
CA ARG A 100 12.38 13.95 1.23
C ARG A 100 12.42 14.74 -0.08
N VAL A 101 11.66 14.24 -1.04
CA VAL A 101 11.25 14.96 -2.24
C VAL A 101 9.76 15.26 -2.16
N ASP A 102 9.37 16.48 -2.53
CA ASP A 102 7.96 16.83 -2.62
C ASP A 102 7.25 16.02 -3.71
N MET A 103 6.01 15.69 -3.47
CA MET A 103 5.15 15.00 -4.43
C MET A 103 4.11 15.94 -5.05
N ASN A 104 3.95 17.16 -4.52
CA ASN A 104 2.94 18.12 -4.94
C ASN A 104 3.49 19.07 -6.02
N PHE A 105 3.64 18.60 -7.25
CA PHE A 105 4.11 19.39 -8.39
C PHE A 105 2.99 20.08 -9.17
N MET A 106 1.76 19.57 -9.08
CA MET A 106 0.61 20.02 -9.87
C MET A 106 -0.59 20.23 -8.97
N ALA A 107 -1.44 21.21 -9.27
CA ALA A 107 -2.72 21.35 -8.60
C ALA A 107 -3.67 20.18 -8.94
N ALA A 108 -4.55 19.80 -8.00
CA ALA A 108 -5.42 18.64 -8.16
C ALA A 108 -6.33 18.70 -9.40
N GLU A 109 -6.78 19.92 -9.75
CA GLU A 109 -7.62 20.22 -10.92
C GLU A 109 -6.89 20.06 -12.25
N ASP A 110 -5.56 20.20 -12.27
CA ASP A 110 -4.73 20.09 -13.48
C ASP A 110 -4.29 18.65 -13.77
N ILE A 111 -4.61 17.71 -12.88
CA ILE A 111 -4.18 16.31 -13.00
C ILE A 111 -5.14 15.53 -13.90
N ASP A 112 -4.65 15.11 -15.07
CA ASP A 112 -5.33 14.07 -15.85
C ASP A 112 -5.15 12.71 -15.14
N ARG A 113 -6.18 12.31 -14.40
CA ARG A 113 -6.17 11.05 -13.62
C ARG A 113 -5.97 9.80 -14.47
N LYS A 114 -6.46 9.81 -15.72
CA LYS A 114 -6.31 8.66 -16.63
C LYS A 114 -4.86 8.56 -17.10
N ALA A 115 -4.26 9.67 -17.50
CA ALA A 115 -2.86 9.73 -17.89
C ALA A 115 -1.94 9.37 -16.70
N ALA A 116 -2.23 9.88 -15.50
CA ALA A 116 -1.50 9.55 -14.29
C ALA A 116 -1.53 8.05 -13.97
N LEU A 117 -2.72 7.42 -14.03
CA LEU A 117 -2.84 5.98 -13.86
C LEU A 117 -2.06 5.19 -14.91
N VAL A 118 -2.02 5.66 -16.16
CA VAL A 118 -1.21 4.99 -17.21
C VAL A 118 0.28 5.07 -16.86
N ALA A 119 0.75 6.22 -16.37
CA ALA A 119 2.16 6.46 -16.03
C ALA A 119 2.64 5.65 -14.81
N LEU A 120 1.75 5.23 -13.91
CA LEU A 120 2.13 4.44 -12.74
C LEU A 120 2.63 3.05 -13.12
N PRO A 121 3.65 2.50 -12.41
CA PRO A 121 4.06 1.12 -12.53
C PRO A 121 2.94 0.12 -12.23
N PRO A 122 2.96 -1.08 -12.85
CA PRO A 122 1.94 -2.10 -12.62
C PRO A 122 1.76 -2.50 -11.15
N LEU A 123 2.85 -2.53 -10.37
CA LEU A 123 2.83 -2.87 -8.96
C LEU A 123 2.05 -1.83 -8.15
N ILE A 124 2.34 -0.54 -8.33
CA ILE A 124 1.63 0.55 -7.64
C ILE A 124 0.15 0.53 -8.04
N LYS A 125 -0.17 0.35 -9.33
CA LYS A 125 -1.58 0.16 -9.77
C LYS A 125 -2.27 -1.00 -9.06
N GLY A 126 -1.54 -2.10 -8.84
CA GLY A 126 -2.04 -3.25 -8.09
C GLY A 126 -2.41 -2.87 -6.66
N TYR A 127 -1.53 -2.18 -5.96
CA TYR A 127 -1.78 -1.69 -4.61
C TYR A 127 -2.98 -0.74 -4.55
N LEU A 128 -3.06 0.25 -5.45
CA LEU A 128 -4.19 1.19 -5.46
C LEU A 128 -5.54 0.49 -5.69
N ARG A 129 -5.58 -0.59 -6.48
CA ARG A 129 -6.81 -1.39 -6.72
C ARG A 129 -7.33 -2.10 -5.49
N ILE A 130 -6.47 -2.41 -4.54
CA ILE A 130 -6.83 -3.02 -3.26
C ILE A 130 -7.06 -1.99 -2.15
N GLY A 131 -7.08 -0.70 -2.49
CA GLY A 131 -7.34 0.37 -1.53
C GLY A 131 -6.10 0.89 -0.81
N ALA A 132 -4.91 0.67 -1.37
CA ALA A 132 -3.68 1.21 -0.80
C ALA A 132 -3.69 2.73 -0.75
N LEU A 133 -3.09 3.24 0.32
CA LEU A 133 -2.79 4.63 0.56
C LEU A 133 -1.28 4.87 0.44
N VAL A 134 -0.89 6.13 0.32
CA VAL A 134 0.50 6.54 0.09
C VAL A 134 0.95 7.51 1.17
N GLY A 135 2.17 7.35 1.66
CA GLY A 135 2.81 8.24 2.60
C GLY A 135 3.09 9.63 2.03
N ASP A 136 3.60 10.51 2.86
CA ASP A 136 3.93 11.89 2.53
C ASP A 136 5.41 12.04 2.16
N GLY A 137 5.65 12.54 0.95
CA GLY A 137 6.99 12.66 0.35
C GLY A 137 7.44 11.39 -0.35
N ALA A 138 8.32 11.57 -1.34
CA ALA A 138 9.03 10.51 -2.04
C ALA A 138 10.51 10.53 -1.67
N VAL A 139 11.23 9.45 -1.98
CA VAL A 139 12.67 9.30 -1.76
C VAL A 139 13.33 8.88 -3.06
N VAL A 140 14.42 9.54 -3.45
CA VAL A 140 15.19 9.16 -4.64
C VAL A 140 16.25 8.13 -4.26
N ASP A 141 16.18 6.97 -4.92
CA ASP A 141 17.21 5.93 -4.82
C ASP A 141 18.09 5.94 -6.08
N HIS A 142 19.24 6.54 -5.95
CA HIS A 142 20.23 6.61 -7.03
C HIS A 142 20.87 5.26 -7.35
N GLN A 143 20.89 4.33 -6.39
CA GLN A 143 21.48 2.99 -6.58
C GLN A 143 20.63 2.14 -7.52
N PHE A 144 19.30 2.22 -7.37
CA PHE A 144 18.35 1.46 -8.18
C PHE A 144 17.75 2.28 -9.32
N ASN A 145 18.12 3.56 -9.45
CA ASN A 145 17.55 4.49 -10.44
C ASN A 145 16.04 4.58 -10.34
N THR A 146 15.54 4.78 -9.12
CA THR A 146 14.12 4.85 -8.79
C THR A 146 13.79 6.06 -7.92
N THR A 147 12.51 6.39 -7.88
CA THR A 147 11.90 7.27 -6.89
C THR A 147 10.85 6.48 -6.14
N ASP A 148 11.02 6.33 -4.85
CA ASP A 148 10.24 5.45 -4.01
C ASP A 148 9.14 6.22 -3.26
N VAL A 149 7.98 5.60 -3.13
CA VAL A 149 6.85 6.06 -2.32
C VAL A 149 6.50 4.98 -1.30
N CYS A 150 6.14 5.39 -0.08
CA CYS A 150 5.70 4.43 0.92
C CYS A 150 4.23 4.09 0.72
N ILE A 151 3.93 2.82 0.53
CA ILE A 151 2.57 2.28 0.40
C ILE A 151 2.10 1.77 1.76
N VAL A 152 0.82 2.00 2.08
CA VAL A 152 0.15 1.49 3.27
C VAL A 152 -1.16 0.83 2.87
N VAL A 153 -1.40 -0.39 3.32
CA VAL A 153 -2.60 -1.17 3.01
C VAL A 153 -3.23 -1.69 4.30
N LYS A 154 -4.44 -1.26 4.60
CA LYS A 154 -5.27 -1.85 5.64
C LYS A 154 -5.92 -3.12 5.09
N THR A 155 -5.71 -4.25 5.75
CA THR A 155 -6.19 -5.55 5.22
C THR A 155 -7.70 -5.70 5.32
N ASP A 156 -8.35 -5.03 6.28
CA ASP A 156 -9.82 -4.96 6.41
C ASP A 156 -10.52 -4.21 5.27
N GLN A 157 -9.79 -3.37 4.54
CA GLN A 157 -10.30 -2.60 3.40
C GLN A 157 -10.04 -3.26 2.05
N VAL A 158 -9.29 -4.36 2.04
CA VAL A 158 -9.06 -5.14 0.82
C VAL A 158 -10.37 -5.80 0.41
N SER A 159 -10.91 -5.39 -0.75
CA SER A 159 -12.26 -5.78 -1.17
C SER A 159 -12.45 -7.30 -1.24
N ASP A 160 -13.65 -7.79 -0.87
CA ASP A 160 -14.08 -9.19 -0.98
C ASP A 160 -13.84 -9.80 -2.37
N LYS A 161 -13.86 -8.96 -3.41
CA LYS A 161 -13.59 -9.37 -4.78
C LYS A 161 -12.14 -9.83 -4.96
N TYR A 162 -11.20 -9.17 -4.26
CA TYR A 162 -9.79 -9.52 -4.27
C TYR A 162 -9.57 -10.82 -3.50
N TYR A 163 -10.17 -10.94 -2.33
CA TYR A 163 -10.13 -12.16 -1.53
C TYR A 163 -10.74 -13.36 -2.27
N ARG A 164 -11.87 -13.19 -2.95
CA ARG A 164 -12.47 -14.25 -3.78
C ARG A 164 -11.61 -14.65 -4.97
N HIS A 165 -10.78 -13.75 -5.48
CA HIS A 165 -9.90 -14.03 -6.63
C HIS A 165 -8.61 -14.75 -6.23
N TYR A 166 -8.03 -14.39 -5.08
CA TYR A 166 -6.75 -14.94 -4.60
C TYR A 166 -6.91 -15.89 -3.40
N GLY A 167 -8.01 -15.84 -2.69
CA GLY A 167 -8.31 -16.62 -1.50
C GLY A 167 -9.22 -17.81 -1.74
N ARG A 168 -9.27 -18.39 -2.95
CA ARG A 168 -10.10 -19.58 -3.24
C ARG A 168 -9.79 -20.80 -2.36
N ASP A 169 -8.64 -20.77 -1.69
CA ASP A 169 -8.21 -21.78 -0.73
C ASP A 169 -8.12 -21.22 0.70
N ALA A 170 -8.70 -20.02 0.98
CA ALA A 170 -8.74 -19.47 2.33
C ALA A 170 -9.66 -20.34 3.21
N PRO A 171 -9.22 -20.68 4.44
CA PRO A 171 -10.04 -21.52 5.34
C PRO A 171 -11.40 -20.88 5.59
N GLU A 172 -12.46 -21.74 5.67
CA GLU A 172 -13.86 -21.34 5.96
C GLU A 172 -13.99 -20.51 7.24
N GLU A 173 -13.07 -20.65 8.18
CA GLU A 173 -12.97 -19.89 9.42
C GLU A 173 -12.83 -18.37 9.22
N TRP A 174 -12.28 -17.91 8.10
CA TRP A 174 -12.14 -16.47 7.81
C TRP A 174 -13.48 -15.86 7.39
N ALA A 175 -14.24 -16.54 6.56
CA ALA A 175 -15.58 -16.09 6.14
C ALA A 175 -16.53 -15.95 7.35
N ALA A 176 -16.37 -16.84 8.36
CA ALA A 176 -17.13 -16.79 9.60
C ALA A 176 -16.76 -15.58 10.49
N ARG A 177 -15.50 -15.13 10.51
CA ARG A 177 -15.05 -13.96 11.29
C ARG A 177 -15.53 -12.63 10.71
N GLN A 178 -15.62 -12.48 9.39
CA GLN A 178 -16.16 -11.29 8.74
C GLN A 178 -17.67 -11.13 9.02
N GLY A 179 -18.44 -12.21 8.95
CA GLY A 179 -19.86 -12.20 9.31
C GLY A 179 -20.14 -11.84 10.77
N ALA A 180 -19.19 -12.12 11.69
CA ALA A 180 -19.31 -11.76 13.10
C ALA A 180 -19.02 -10.28 13.38
N GLN A 181 -18.18 -9.62 12.56
CA GLN A 181 -17.90 -8.18 12.70
C GLN A 181 -19.02 -7.29 12.15
N GLU A 182 -19.67 -7.70 11.07
CA GLU A 182 -20.86 -6.99 10.54
C GLU A 182 -22.06 -7.08 11.48
N GLY A 183 -22.24 -8.19 12.21
CA GLY A 183 -23.29 -8.36 13.21
C GLY A 183 -23.13 -7.51 14.49
N SER A 184 -21.89 -7.10 14.81
CA SER A 184 -21.61 -6.29 16.02
C SER A 184 -21.77 -4.77 15.80
N ALA A 185 -21.88 -4.31 14.56
CA ALA A 185 -22.07 -2.89 14.23
C ALA A 185 -23.55 -2.46 14.19
N GLY A 186 -24.48 -3.42 14.23
CA GLY A 186 -25.94 -3.18 14.08
C GLY A 186 -26.72 -2.88 15.35
N ASP A 187 -26.17 -3.12 16.56
CA ASP A 187 -26.91 -2.98 17.83
C ASP A 187 -26.39 -1.80 18.67
N ARG A 188 -26.46 -0.59 18.12
CA ARG A 188 -26.50 0.63 18.95
C ARG A 188 -27.86 1.28 18.77
N GLU A 189 -28.80 0.91 19.61
CA GLU A 189 -30.04 1.64 19.78
C GLU A 189 -29.76 3.09 20.24
N PRO A 190 -30.48 4.09 19.72
CA PRO A 190 -30.42 5.45 20.24
C PRO A 190 -31.19 5.48 21.57
N GLY A 191 -30.46 5.53 22.67
CA GLY A 191 -31.03 5.77 24.01
C GLY A 191 -31.67 7.15 24.10
N VAL A 192 -32.86 7.18 24.60
CA VAL A 192 -33.76 8.27 25.00
C VAL A 192 -33.06 9.30 25.88
#